data_f71290b99da6e96eb389fd43476409bd
#
_entry.id   f71290b99da6e96eb389fd43476409bd
#
_cell.length_a   1.000
_cell.length_b   1.000
_cell.length_c   1.000
_cell.angle_alpha   90.00
_cell.angle_beta   90.00
_cell.angle_gamma   90.00
#
_symmetry.space_group_name_H-M   'P 1'
#
loop_
_entity.id
_entity.type
_entity.pdbx_description
1 polymer ?
#
loop_
_entity_poly.entity_id
_entity_poly.type
_entity_poly.pdbx_seq_one_letter_code
_entity_poly.pdbx_strand_id
1 'polypeptide(L)'
;MYREHTKEVRIGNRVIGGGNPILIQSMTNTKTEDVEATVAQILELEAAGCDIIRSTVPTLEAAKALGEIKKRIHIPIVADIHFDYRMAIAAIENGADKIRINPGNIGSAERVKAVVDKAKEYNIPIRVGVNSGSLEKNIVEKYGKVTAEGLVESALDKIKMIEDMGYDNLVVSIKSSDVLMCAKAHELLAPKCPYPLHVGITEAGTLFRGNIKSAIGLGIILNQGIGDTIRVSLTGNPVNEIASAKQILKTLGLRKGGVEVVSCPTCGRTNIDLIGLANEVEKMVTEFDDLDIKVAVMGCVVNGPGEAKEADIGIAGGKGEGLLIKKGQVVRKLPESELLSTLREELAHWNDKADE
;
A
#
# COMPACT_ATOMS: atom_id res chain seq x y z
N MET A 1 17.21 -7.65 -6.57
CA MET A 1 16.55 -7.14 -5.33
C MET A 1 15.99 -8.33 -4.55
N TYR A 2 15.81 -8.23 -3.22
CA TYR A 2 15.33 -9.37 -2.42
C TYR A 2 13.96 -9.87 -2.88
N ARG A 3 13.03 -8.98 -3.21
CA ARG A 3 11.69 -9.33 -3.67
C ARG A 3 11.64 -10.14 -4.97
N GLU A 4 12.68 -10.10 -5.80
CA GLU A 4 12.77 -10.87 -7.04
C GLU A 4 13.03 -12.37 -6.79
N HIS A 5 13.51 -12.69 -5.60
CA HIS A 5 13.89 -14.04 -5.17
C HIS A 5 12.96 -14.64 -4.14
N THR A 6 11.89 -13.95 -3.73
CA THR A 6 10.88 -14.50 -2.85
C THR A 6 10.02 -15.52 -3.59
N LYS A 7 9.48 -16.51 -2.86
CA LYS A 7 8.52 -17.46 -3.42
C LYS A 7 7.28 -16.74 -3.93
N GLU A 8 6.70 -17.21 -5.01
CA GLU A 8 5.38 -16.76 -5.44
C GLU A 8 4.30 -17.35 -4.55
N VAL A 9 3.38 -16.50 -4.11
CA VAL A 9 2.22 -16.88 -3.31
C VAL A 9 0.96 -16.36 -3.98
N ARG A 10 0.02 -17.25 -4.24
CA ARG A 10 -1.29 -16.91 -4.80
C ARG A 10 -2.29 -16.59 -3.69
N ILE A 11 -2.99 -15.48 -3.84
CA ILE A 11 -4.03 -15.00 -2.92
C ILE A 11 -5.28 -14.73 -3.79
N GLY A 12 -6.21 -15.67 -3.83
CA GLY A 12 -7.34 -15.58 -4.75
C GLY A 12 -6.88 -15.44 -6.21
N ASN A 13 -7.27 -14.35 -6.85
CA ASN A 13 -6.89 -14.00 -8.23
C ASN A 13 -5.59 -13.17 -8.33
N ARG A 14 -4.87 -12.93 -7.25
CA ARG A 14 -3.62 -12.17 -7.21
C ARG A 14 -2.43 -13.09 -6.93
N VAL A 15 -1.25 -12.68 -7.41
CA VAL A 15 0.04 -13.32 -7.10
C VAL A 15 0.99 -12.28 -6.54
N ILE A 16 1.71 -12.62 -5.49
CA ILE A 16 2.74 -11.78 -4.84
C ILE A 16 4.06 -12.54 -4.74
N GLY A 17 5.16 -11.85 -4.54
CA GLY A 17 6.50 -12.45 -4.53
C GLY A 17 7.06 -12.67 -5.93
N GLY A 18 8.27 -13.22 -6.05
CA GLY A 18 8.91 -13.53 -7.33
C GLY A 18 9.11 -12.32 -8.26
N GLY A 19 9.21 -11.10 -7.71
CA GLY A 19 9.33 -9.88 -8.51
C GLY A 19 8.01 -9.35 -9.08
N ASN A 20 6.88 -9.98 -8.79
CA ASN A 20 5.56 -9.49 -9.20
C ASN A 20 5.29 -8.06 -8.66
N PRO A 21 4.39 -7.28 -9.27
CA PRO A 21 4.07 -5.92 -8.81
C PRO A 21 3.69 -5.87 -7.32
N ILE A 22 4.10 -4.80 -6.65
CA ILE A 22 3.78 -4.60 -5.24
C ILE A 22 2.29 -4.26 -5.11
N LEU A 23 1.56 -5.07 -4.35
CA LEU A 23 0.12 -4.89 -4.15
C LEU A 23 -0.19 -4.06 -2.91
N ILE A 24 -1.25 -3.25 -3.03
CA ILE A 24 -1.77 -2.41 -1.95
C ILE A 24 -2.84 -3.20 -1.20
N GLN A 25 -2.61 -3.44 0.09
CA GLN A 25 -3.60 -4.03 0.97
C GLN A 25 -4.14 -2.97 1.93
N SER A 26 -5.47 -2.92 2.12
CA SER A 26 -6.11 -2.16 3.19
C SER A 26 -6.89 -3.07 4.14
N MET A 27 -7.62 -2.47 5.06
CA MET A 27 -8.41 -3.19 6.06
C MET A 27 -9.73 -2.47 6.31
N THR A 28 -10.81 -3.24 6.38
CA THR A 28 -12.11 -2.70 6.78
C THR A 28 -12.09 -2.23 8.23
N ASN A 29 -12.86 -1.20 8.51
CA ASN A 29 -13.15 -0.73 9.88
C ASN A 29 -14.61 -0.95 10.28
N THR A 30 -15.39 -1.58 9.40
CA THR A 30 -16.74 -2.07 9.69
C THR A 30 -16.70 -3.34 10.54
N LYS A 31 -17.79 -3.66 11.20
CA LYS A 31 -17.97 -4.99 11.80
C LYS A 31 -18.21 -6.00 10.69
N THR A 32 -17.41 -7.06 10.63
CA THR A 32 -17.48 -8.04 9.54
C THR A 32 -18.83 -8.75 9.47
N GLU A 33 -19.52 -8.87 10.59
CA GLU A 33 -20.89 -9.42 10.69
C GLU A 33 -21.92 -8.55 9.95
N ASP A 34 -21.68 -7.25 9.83
CA ASP A 34 -22.47 -6.34 9.00
C ASP A 34 -22.03 -6.46 7.55
N VAL A 35 -22.59 -7.43 6.86
CA VAL A 35 -22.25 -7.75 5.46
C VAL A 35 -22.47 -6.55 4.54
N GLU A 36 -23.59 -5.83 4.68
CA GLU A 36 -23.93 -4.71 3.80
C GLU A 36 -22.91 -3.56 3.95
N ALA A 37 -22.63 -3.14 5.17
CA ALA A 37 -21.66 -2.08 5.43
C ALA A 37 -20.25 -2.49 5.00
N THR A 38 -19.88 -3.77 5.22
CA THR A 38 -18.54 -4.27 4.88
C THR A 38 -18.35 -4.37 3.36
N VAL A 39 -19.34 -4.87 2.62
CA VAL A 39 -19.31 -4.92 1.16
C VAL A 39 -19.24 -3.51 0.58
N ALA A 40 -20.08 -2.58 1.04
CA ALA A 40 -20.06 -1.20 0.57
C ALA A 40 -18.68 -0.57 0.73
N GLN A 41 -18.05 -0.73 1.92
CA GLN A 41 -16.72 -0.21 2.17
C GLN A 41 -15.65 -0.89 1.29
N ILE A 42 -15.72 -2.20 1.08
CA ILE A 42 -14.77 -2.90 0.22
C ILE A 42 -14.88 -2.42 -1.22
N LEU A 43 -16.08 -2.25 -1.77
CA LEU A 43 -16.27 -1.74 -3.12
C LEU A 43 -15.76 -0.31 -3.28
N GLU A 44 -15.91 0.55 -2.26
CA GLU A 44 -15.29 1.88 -2.24
C GLU A 44 -13.76 1.78 -2.29
N LEU A 45 -13.16 0.87 -1.51
CA LEU A 45 -11.72 0.64 -1.50
C LEU A 45 -11.20 0.02 -2.81
N GLU A 46 -11.97 -0.88 -3.44
CA GLU A 46 -11.67 -1.41 -4.78
C GLU A 46 -11.62 -0.28 -5.81
N ALA A 47 -12.65 0.57 -5.83
CA ALA A 47 -12.70 1.73 -6.72
C ALA A 47 -11.52 2.70 -6.49
N ALA A 48 -11.06 2.84 -5.26
CA ALA A 48 -9.85 3.59 -4.93
C ALA A 48 -8.54 2.91 -5.38
N GLY A 49 -8.60 1.61 -5.76
CA GLY A 49 -7.45 0.83 -6.24
C GLY A 49 -6.76 -0.04 -5.16
N CYS A 50 -7.52 -0.50 -4.18
CA CYS A 50 -7.10 -1.55 -3.27
C CYS A 50 -6.97 -2.87 -4.01
N ASP A 51 -5.86 -3.59 -3.84
CA ASP A 51 -5.63 -4.87 -4.53
C ASP A 51 -6.04 -6.07 -3.67
N ILE A 52 -5.96 -5.96 -2.34
CA ILE A 52 -6.28 -7.01 -1.36
C ILE A 52 -6.94 -6.36 -0.15
N ILE A 53 -8.05 -6.91 0.31
CA ILE A 53 -8.72 -6.42 1.53
C ILE A 53 -8.53 -7.38 2.70
N ARG A 54 -8.45 -6.83 3.94
CA ARG A 54 -8.40 -7.58 5.17
C ARG A 54 -9.57 -7.19 6.08
N SER A 55 -10.24 -8.18 6.65
CA SER A 55 -11.31 -7.99 7.63
C SER A 55 -11.03 -8.79 8.89
N THR A 56 -11.42 -8.27 10.05
CA THR A 56 -11.29 -8.98 11.33
C THR A 56 -12.31 -10.09 11.44
N VAL A 57 -11.92 -11.22 12.04
CA VAL A 57 -12.84 -12.35 12.28
C VAL A 57 -12.80 -12.72 13.76
N PRO A 58 -13.49 -11.96 14.61
CA PRO A 58 -13.52 -12.19 16.05
C PRO A 58 -14.52 -13.28 16.47
N THR A 59 -15.52 -13.58 15.65
CA THR A 59 -16.63 -14.48 15.96
C THR A 59 -16.91 -15.47 14.81
N LEU A 60 -17.70 -16.52 15.10
CA LEU A 60 -18.16 -17.45 14.05
C LEU A 60 -19.12 -16.77 13.06
N GLU A 61 -19.89 -15.80 13.52
CA GLU A 61 -20.77 -15.00 12.70
C GLU A 61 -19.94 -14.20 11.67
N ALA A 62 -18.84 -13.58 12.11
CA ALA A 62 -17.90 -12.88 11.23
C ALA A 62 -17.28 -13.85 10.19
N ALA A 63 -16.90 -15.06 10.61
CA ALA A 63 -16.36 -16.06 9.70
C ALA A 63 -17.39 -16.49 8.63
N LYS A 64 -18.65 -16.68 9.01
CA LYS A 64 -19.74 -16.98 8.06
C LYS A 64 -20.02 -15.81 7.12
N ALA A 65 -19.99 -14.58 7.63
CA ALA A 65 -20.21 -13.37 6.85
C ALA A 65 -19.18 -13.22 5.72
N LEU A 66 -17.93 -13.70 5.90
CA LEU A 66 -16.93 -13.69 4.83
C LEU A 66 -17.42 -14.38 3.54
N GLY A 67 -18.17 -15.48 3.66
CA GLY A 67 -18.70 -16.19 2.50
C GLY A 67 -19.70 -15.38 1.70
N GLU A 68 -20.53 -14.57 2.37
CA GLU A 68 -21.47 -13.68 1.70
C GLU A 68 -20.78 -12.43 1.13
N ILE A 69 -19.83 -11.87 1.88
CA ILE A 69 -19.02 -10.73 1.44
C ILE A 69 -18.26 -11.11 0.16
N LYS A 70 -17.60 -12.26 0.15
CA LYS A 70 -16.78 -12.72 -0.99
C LYS A 70 -17.56 -12.85 -2.30
N LYS A 71 -18.84 -13.21 -2.26
CA LYS A 71 -19.68 -13.30 -3.45
C LYS A 71 -19.95 -11.95 -4.12
N ARG A 72 -19.70 -10.85 -3.42
CA ARG A 72 -20.09 -9.49 -3.78
C ARG A 72 -18.93 -8.55 -4.02
N ILE A 73 -17.68 -9.02 -3.81
CA ILE A 73 -16.45 -8.27 -4.00
C ILE A 73 -15.57 -8.92 -5.07
N HIS A 74 -14.62 -8.18 -5.65
CA HIS A 74 -13.80 -8.64 -6.77
C HIS A 74 -12.32 -8.83 -6.41
N ILE A 75 -11.88 -8.31 -5.26
CA ILE A 75 -10.51 -8.47 -4.75
C ILE A 75 -10.44 -9.57 -3.69
N PRO A 76 -9.27 -10.19 -3.49
CA PRO A 76 -9.09 -11.21 -2.45
C PRO A 76 -9.34 -10.68 -1.05
N ILE A 77 -9.96 -11.51 -0.20
CA ILE A 77 -10.21 -11.21 1.20
C ILE A 77 -9.31 -11.99 2.13
N VAL A 78 -8.69 -11.28 3.08
CA VAL A 78 -7.82 -11.84 4.13
C VAL A 78 -8.56 -11.85 5.46
N ALA A 79 -8.69 -13.00 6.08
CA ALA A 79 -9.23 -13.12 7.43
C ALA A 79 -8.15 -12.82 8.47
N ASP A 80 -8.39 -11.84 9.34
CA ASP A 80 -7.48 -11.45 10.42
C ASP A 80 -7.91 -12.11 11.73
N ILE A 81 -7.14 -13.11 12.15
CA ILE A 81 -7.41 -13.93 13.33
C ILE A 81 -6.48 -13.51 14.47
N HIS A 82 -7.05 -13.17 15.62
CA HIS A 82 -6.26 -12.69 16.74
C HIS A 82 -5.88 -13.79 17.75
N PHE A 83 -6.85 -14.61 18.19
CA PHE A 83 -6.63 -15.55 19.30
C PHE A 83 -7.22 -16.95 19.06
N ASP A 84 -8.43 -17.05 18.54
CA ASP A 84 -9.15 -18.31 18.46
C ASP A 84 -8.93 -19.02 17.12
N TYR A 85 -8.22 -20.16 17.18
CA TYR A 85 -7.92 -20.98 16.00
C TYR A 85 -9.17 -21.47 15.26
N ARG A 86 -10.32 -21.62 15.97
CA ARG A 86 -11.59 -22.04 15.36
C ARG A 86 -12.11 -21.02 14.36
N MET A 87 -11.83 -19.73 14.62
CA MET A 87 -12.16 -18.63 13.68
C MET A 87 -11.34 -18.71 12.40
N ALA A 88 -10.07 -19.12 12.52
CA ALA A 88 -9.23 -19.35 11.34
C ALA A 88 -9.78 -20.48 10.46
N ILE A 89 -10.12 -21.61 11.07
CA ILE A 89 -10.72 -22.77 10.39
C ILE A 89 -12.03 -22.36 9.71
N ALA A 90 -12.94 -21.74 10.45
CA ALA A 90 -14.23 -21.28 9.92
C ALA A 90 -14.08 -20.26 8.81
N ALA A 91 -13.12 -19.33 8.90
CA ALA A 91 -12.84 -18.36 7.84
C ALA A 91 -12.35 -19.03 6.55
N ILE A 92 -11.47 -20.03 6.65
CA ILE A 92 -11.01 -20.81 5.51
C ILE A 92 -12.18 -21.55 4.86
N GLU A 93 -13.01 -22.22 5.62
CA GLU A 93 -14.19 -22.97 5.14
C GLU A 93 -15.23 -22.06 4.49
N ASN A 94 -15.30 -20.78 4.90
CA ASN A 94 -16.16 -19.77 4.30
C ASN A 94 -15.47 -18.96 3.18
N GLY A 95 -14.30 -19.41 2.69
CA GLY A 95 -13.71 -18.92 1.44
C GLY A 95 -12.76 -17.73 1.60
N ALA A 96 -12.15 -17.51 2.76
CA ALA A 96 -11.04 -16.58 2.88
C ALA A 96 -9.89 -16.96 1.92
N ASP A 97 -9.34 -15.99 1.19
CA ASP A 97 -8.24 -16.23 0.24
C ASP A 97 -6.87 -16.29 0.91
N LYS A 98 -6.76 -15.80 2.12
CA LYS A 98 -5.58 -15.86 2.99
C LYS A 98 -6.03 -15.67 4.43
N ILE A 99 -5.32 -16.26 5.36
CA ILE A 99 -5.49 -15.95 6.78
C ILE A 99 -4.25 -15.21 7.31
N ARG A 100 -4.46 -14.34 8.29
CA ARG A 100 -3.38 -13.73 9.07
C ARG A 100 -3.50 -14.19 10.50
N ILE A 101 -2.43 -14.77 11.01
CA ILE A 101 -2.30 -15.19 12.40
C ILE A 101 -0.98 -14.69 13.01
N ASN A 102 -0.95 -14.62 14.33
CA ASN A 102 0.28 -14.68 15.10
C ASN A 102 0.27 -16.04 15.83
N PRO A 103 1.08 -17.01 15.42
CA PRO A 103 1.07 -18.36 16.04
C PRO A 103 1.22 -18.30 17.58
N GLY A 104 1.99 -17.34 18.10
CA GLY A 104 2.14 -17.15 19.55
C GLY A 104 0.85 -16.74 20.27
N ASN A 105 -0.12 -16.15 19.57
CA ASN A 105 -1.41 -15.76 20.14
C ASN A 105 -2.48 -16.85 19.97
N ILE A 106 -2.31 -17.76 19.03
CA ILE A 106 -3.25 -18.87 18.78
C ILE A 106 -3.22 -19.90 19.92
N GLY A 107 -2.08 -20.03 20.56
CA GLY A 107 -1.92 -20.88 21.76
C GLY A 107 -1.04 -22.11 21.49
N SER A 108 -1.53 -23.32 21.80
CA SER A 108 -0.70 -24.53 21.72
C SER A 108 -0.32 -24.93 20.28
N ALA A 109 0.74 -25.71 20.14
CA ALA A 109 1.18 -26.23 18.86
C ALA A 109 0.09 -27.05 18.13
N GLU A 110 -0.76 -27.76 18.88
CA GLU A 110 -1.88 -28.53 18.32
C GLU A 110 -2.93 -27.63 17.68
N ARG A 111 -3.20 -26.46 18.28
CA ARG A 111 -4.13 -25.46 17.72
C ARG A 111 -3.58 -24.83 16.45
N VAL A 112 -2.29 -24.49 16.46
CA VAL A 112 -1.61 -23.98 15.26
C VAL A 112 -1.62 -25.05 14.17
N LYS A 113 -1.35 -26.31 14.52
CA LYS A 113 -1.39 -27.45 13.59
C LYS A 113 -2.77 -27.61 12.96
N ALA A 114 -3.85 -27.50 13.74
CA ALA A 114 -5.21 -27.59 13.20
C ALA A 114 -5.49 -26.51 12.14
N VAL A 115 -5.00 -25.29 12.35
CA VAL A 115 -5.10 -24.21 11.35
C VAL A 115 -4.26 -24.51 10.13
N VAL A 116 -3.03 -24.98 10.30
CA VAL A 116 -2.12 -25.35 9.20
C VAL A 116 -2.71 -26.50 8.38
N ASP A 117 -3.24 -27.53 9.02
CA ASP A 117 -3.86 -28.68 8.32
C ASP A 117 -5.05 -28.20 7.48
N LYS A 118 -5.90 -27.30 8.02
CA LYS A 118 -7.01 -26.74 7.26
C LYS A 118 -6.53 -25.83 6.11
N ALA A 119 -5.48 -25.04 6.32
CA ALA A 119 -4.89 -24.22 5.27
C ALA A 119 -4.31 -25.06 4.13
N LYS A 120 -3.70 -26.24 4.45
CA LYS A 120 -3.23 -27.22 3.46
C LYS A 120 -4.39 -27.78 2.63
N GLU A 121 -5.46 -28.21 3.30
CA GLU A 121 -6.64 -28.79 2.66
C GLU A 121 -7.22 -27.84 1.58
N TYR A 122 -7.25 -26.55 1.87
CA TYR A 122 -7.80 -25.53 0.97
C TYR A 122 -6.74 -24.78 0.15
N ASN A 123 -5.46 -25.09 0.32
CA ASN A 123 -4.32 -24.40 -0.28
C ASN A 123 -4.31 -22.87 0.00
N ILE A 124 -4.64 -22.48 1.22
CA ILE A 124 -4.78 -21.08 1.64
C ILE A 124 -3.46 -20.57 2.24
N PRO A 125 -2.86 -19.51 1.71
CA PRO A 125 -1.64 -18.95 2.28
C PRO A 125 -1.87 -18.40 3.69
N ILE A 126 -0.86 -18.62 4.55
CA ILE A 126 -0.85 -18.12 5.93
C ILE A 126 0.10 -16.94 6.01
N ARG A 127 -0.40 -15.79 6.47
CA ARG A 127 0.49 -14.69 6.85
C ARG A 127 0.86 -14.78 8.32
N VAL A 128 2.13 -15.01 8.58
CA VAL A 128 2.75 -14.92 9.90
C VAL A 128 3.01 -13.46 10.24
N GLY A 129 2.36 -12.95 11.28
CA GLY A 129 2.48 -11.56 11.69
C GLY A 129 3.16 -11.41 13.04
N VAL A 130 4.26 -10.65 13.09
CA VAL A 130 4.95 -10.23 14.31
C VAL A 130 4.79 -8.73 14.48
N ASN A 131 4.43 -8.29 15.68
CA ASN A 131 4.31 -6.88 16.02
C ASN A 131 5.17 -6.57 17.25
N SER A 132 5.80 -5.40 17.27
CA SER A 132 6.62 -4.95 18.41
C SER A 132 5.83 -4.89 19.73
N GLY A 133 4.54 -4.53 19.67
CA GLY A 133 3.68 -4.45 20.85
C GLY A 133 3.22 -5.79 21.44
N SER A 134 3.48 -6.91 20.75
CA SER A 134 3.12 -8.27 21.20
C SER A 134 4.27 -9.27 21.05
N LEU A 135 5.51 -8.78 21.17
CA LEU A 135 6.69 -9.63 21.15
C LEU A 135 6.73 -10.51 22.41
N GLU A 136 7.17 -11.74 22.27
CA GLU A 136 7.23 -12.75 23.33
C GLU A 136 8.13 -12.30 24.48
N LYS A 137 7.70 -12.55 25.73
CA LYS A 137 8.43 -12.12 26.95
C LYS A 137 9.86 -12.66 27.01
N ASN A 138 10.04 -13.93 26.65
CA ASN A 138 11.38 -14.57 26.64
C ASN A 138 12.34 -13.88 25.65
N ILE A 139 11.83 -13.40 24.50
CA ILE A 139 12.64 -12.66 23.54
C ILE A 139 12.95 -11.26 24.09
N VAL A 140 11.98 -10.57 24.68
CA VAL A 140 12.21 -9.28 25.32
C VAL A 140 13.22 -9.39 26.46
N GLU A 141 13.15 -10.44 27.28
CA GLU A 141 14.12 -10.72 28.36
C GLU A 141 15.51 -11.00 27.79
N LYS A 142 15.62 -11.79 26.72
CA LYS A 142 16.90 -12.09 26.06
C LYS A 142 17.62 -10.84 25.54
N TYR A 143 16.88 -9.90 24.94
CA TYR A 143 17.43 -8.68 24.35
C TYR A 143 17.37 -7.45 25.28
N GLY A 144 16.80 -7.60 26.48
CA GLY A 144 16.62 -6.53 27.47
C GLY A 144 15.51 -5.53 27.12
N LYS A 145 15.06 -5.49 25.87
CA LYS A 145 13.97 -4.66 25.35
C LYS A 145 13.48 -5.18 23.98
N VAL A 146 12.46 -4.55 23.42
CA VAL A 146 12.07 -4.80 22.03
C VAL A 146 13.15 -4.27 21.08
N THR A 147 13.68 -5.12 20.20
CA THR A 147 14.72 -4.79 19.22
C THR A 147 14.37 -5.35 17.84
N ALA A 148 15.05 -4.87 16.81
CA ALA A 148 14.91 -5.39 15.44
C ALA A 148 15.31 -6.87 15.37
N GLU A 149 16.39 -7.25 16.03
CA GLU A 149 16.90 -8.62 16.11
C GLU A 149 15.89 -9.55 16.80
N GLY A 150 15.28 -9.11 17.90
CA GLY A 150 14.24 -9.87 18.59
C GLY A 150 12.98 -10.07 17.73
N LEU A 151 12.58 -9.05 16.97
CA LEU A 151 11.47 -9.17 16.03
C LEU A 151 11.76 -10.19 14.92
N VAL A 152 12.99 -10.19 14.41
CA VAL A 152 13.44 -11.15 13.39
C VAL A 152 13.49 -12.57 13.93
N GLU A 153 14.06 -12.77 15.13
CA GLU A 153 14.07 -14.07 15.80
C GLU A 153 12.66 -14.61 15.96
N SER A 154 11.75 -13.82 16.53
CA SER A 154 10.33 -14.18 16.64
C SER A 154 9.69 -14.58 15.31
N ALA A 155 10.01 -13.86 14.23
CA ALA A 155 9.47 -14.17 12.92
C ALA A 155 10.02 -15.50 12.38
N LEU A 156 11.32 -15.72 12.48
CA LEU A 156 11.98 -16.96 12.01
C LEU A 156 11.52 -18.19 12.80
N ASP A 157 11.35 -18.10 14.11
CA ASP A 157 10.85 -19.18 14.94
C ASP A 157 9.43 -19.59 14.54
N LYS A 158 8.56 -18.61 14.24
CA LYS A 158 7.19 -18.87 13.80
C LYS A 158 7.10 -19.42 12.38
N ILE A 159 7.97 -18.96 11.48
CA ILE A 159 8.12 -19.54 10.14
C ILE A 159 8.51 -21.00 10.28
N LYS A 160 9.58 -21.27 11.02
CA LYS A 160 10.06 -22.63 11.24
C LYS A 160 9.01 -23.54 11.86
N MET A 161 8.25 -23.05 12.83
CA MET A 161 7.14 -23.83 13.44
C MET A 161 6.14 -24.32 12.38
N ILE A 162 5.78 -23.50 11.41
CA ILE A 162 4.83 -23.88 10.36
C ILE A 162 5.50 -24.76 9.30
N GLU A 163 6.76 -24.49 8.95
CA GLU A 163 7.55 -25.35 8.06
C GLU A 163 7.73 -26.77 8.63
N ASP A 164 7.99 -26.90 9.93
CA ASP A 164 8.11 -28.19 10.63
C ASP A 164 6.77 -28.97 10.63
N MET A 165 5.64 -28.28 10.47
CA MET A 165 4.32 -28.88 10.20
C MET A 165 4.14 -29.25 8.72
N GLY A 166 5.14 -29.02 7.87
CA GLY A 166 5.16 -29.36 6.44
C GLY A 166 4.32 -28.38 5.60
N TYR A 167 4.28 -27.07 5.91
CA TYR A 167 3.59 -26.05 5.13
C TYR A 167 4.48 -24.84 4.87
N ASP A 168 4.56 -24.45 3.61
CA ASP A 168 5.45 -23.38 3.14
C ASP A 168 4.75 -22.33 2.23
N ASN A 169 3.42 -22.37 2.16
CA ASN A 169 2.64 -21.33 1.48
C ASN A 169 2.44 -20.15 2.44
N LEU A 170 3.51 -19.38 2.63
CA LEU A 170 3.63 -18.38 3.69
C LEU A 170 3.85 -16.97 3.12
N VAL A 171 3.34 -16.00 3.87
CA VAL A 171 3.67 -14.57 3.78
C VAL A 171 4.13 -14.11 5.16
N VAL A 172 5.10 -13.20 5.25
CA VAL A 172 5.62 -12.76 6.54
C VAL A 172 5.43 -11.26 6.71
N SER A 173 5.12 -10.83 7.92
CA SER A 173 5.07 -9.40 8.25
C SER A 173 5.66 -9.12 9.62
N ILE A 174 6.57 -8.16 9.68
CA ILE A 174 7.04 -7.54 10.91
C ILE A 174 6.51 -6.11 10.94
N LYS A 175 5.96 -5.69 12.07
CA LYS A 175 5.42 -4.34 12.23
C LYS A 175 5.88 -3.71 13.54
N SER A 176 6.28 -2.44 13.44
CA SER A 176 6.60 -1.58 14.58
C SER A 176 6.06 -0.17 14.32
N SER A 177 5.77 0.55 15.39
CA SER A 177 5.50 2.00 15.35
C SER A 177 6.79 2.82 15.31
N ASP A 178 7.93 2.21 15.65
CA ASP A 178 9.27 2.77 15.44
C ASP A 178 9.71 2.48 14.01
N VAL A 179 9.88 3.54 13.22
CA VAL A 179 10.17 3.46 11.79
C VAL A 179 11.54 2.83 11.53
N LEU A 180 12.57 3.25 12.26
CA LEU A 180 13.92 2.76 12.04
C LEU A 180 14.09 1.31 12.51
N MET A 181 13.48 0.95 13.63
CA MET A 181 13.42 -0.44 14.09
C MET A 181 12.70 -1.33 13.08
N CYS A 182 11.58 -0.87 12.54
CA CYS A 182 10.82 -1.60 11.53
C CYS A 182 11.65 -1.83 10.26
N ALA A 183 12.31 -0.79 9.76
CA ALA A 183 13.19 -0.87 8.59
C ALA A 183 14.37 -1.82 8.83
N LYS A 184 15.03 -1.69 10.00
CA LYS A 184 16.15 -2.58 10.37
C LYS A 184 15.74 -4.04 10.50
N ALA A 185 14.55 -4.30 11.06
CA ALA A 185 14.02 -5.66 11.14
C ALA A 185 13.80 -6.28 9.75
N HIS A 186 13.30 -5.51 8.78
CA HIS A 186 13.14 -6.00 7.40
C HIS A 186 14.48 -6.23 6.70
N GLU A 187 15.46 -5.33 6.89
CA GLU A 187 16.83 -5.50 6.39
C GLU A 187 17.48 -6.79 6.90
N LEU A 188 17.28 -7.09 8.19
CA LEU A 188 17.83 -8.30 8.83
C LEU A 188 17.06 -9.58 8.44
N LEU A 189 15.76 -9.48 8.19
CA LEU A 189 14.91 -10.61 7.84
C LEU A 189 15.05 -11.03 6.37
N ALA A 190 15.08 -10.07 5.44
CA ALA A 190 15.02 -10.32 4.01
C ALA A 190 16.03 -11.36 3.50
N PRO A 191 17.32 -11.34 3.89
CA PRO A 191 18.29 -12.35 3.42
C PRO A 191 18.07 -13.75 4.03
N LYS A 192 17.21 -13.88 5.05
CA LYS A 192 16.95 -15.14 5.77
C LYS A 192 15.57 -15.71 5.49
N CYS A 193 14.74 -14.99 4.73
CA CYS A 193 13.34 -15.31 4.52
C CYS A 193 13.02 -15.45 3.03
N PRO A 194 12.70 -16.66 2.53
CA PRO A 194 12.37 -16.84 1.12
C PRO A 194 10.91 -16.47 0.79
N TYR A 195 10.14 -16.02 1.76
CA TYR A 195 8.70 -15.73 1.60
C TYR A 195 8.43 -14.27 1.29
N PRO A 196 7.34 -13.96 0.57
CA PRO A 196 6.90 -12.59 0.35
C PRO A 196 6.70 -11.84 1.67
N LEU A 197 7.12 -10.56 1.66
CA LEU A 197 7.02 -9.69 2.84
C LEU A 197 5.88 -8.68 2.68
N HIS A 198 5.01 -8.64 3.69
CA HIS A 198 4.00 -7.61 3.84
C HIS A 198 4.51 -6.51 4.76
N VAL A 199 4.76 -5.33 4.19
CA VAL A 199 5.41 -4.22 4.89
C VAL A 199 4.44 -3.08 5.21
N GLY A 200 4.72 -2.35 6.29
CA GLY A 200 3.94 -1.20 6.72
C GLY A 200 4.29 -0.79 8.14
N ILE A 201 4.12 0.50 8.43
CA ILE A 201 4.31 1.05 9.77
C ILE A 201 2.97 0.95 10.51
N THR A 202 2.97 0.36 11.71
CA THR A 202 1.76 0.28 12.54
C THR A 202 1.62 1.52 13.41
N GLU A 203 0.37 1.86 13.80
CA GLU A 203 0.13 3.01 14.70
C GLU A 203 0.78 4.31 14.20
N ALA A 204 0.70 4.54 12.88
CA ALA A 204 1.37 5.67 12.27
C ALA A 204 0.76 7.02 12.68
N GLY A 205 -0.55 7.04 12.97
CA GLY A 205 -1.26 8.23 13.44
C GLY A 205 -2.30 8.76 12.45
N THR A 206 -2.71 10.01 12.64
CA THR A 206 -3.68 10.69 11.77
C THR A 206 -3.07 11.00 10.40
N LEU A 207 -3.88 11.46 9.46
CA LEU A 207 -3.54 11.63 8.04
C LEU A 207 -2.16 12.28 7.82
N PHE A 208 -1.93 13.47 8.37
CA PHE A 208 -0.66 14.19 8.16
C PHE A 208 0.54 13.44 8.74
N ARG A 209 0.52 13.16 10.05
CA ARG A 209 1.65 12.50 10.74
C ARG A 209 1.84 11.06 10.28
N GLY A 210 0.73 10.36 10.07
CA GLY A 210 0.74 8.96 9.62
C GLY A 210 1.30 8.81 8.21
N ASN A 211 1.02 9.74 7.31
CA ASN A 211 1.58 9.75 5.96
C ASN A 211 3.09 9.97 5.98
N ILE A 212 3.58 10.94 6.77
CA ILE A 212 5.02 11.18 6.90
C ILE A 212 5.72 9.93 7.43
N LYS A 213 5.21 9.34 8.52
CA LYS A 213 5.77 8.12 9.11
C LYS A 213 5.78 6.95 8.12
N SER A 214 4.66 6.73 7.44
CA SER A 214 4.51 5.64 6.47
C SER A 214 5.41 5.84 5.25
N ALA A 215 5.48 7.07 4.72
CA ALA A 215 6.32 7.38 3.57
C ALA A 215 7.81 7.16 3.88
N ILE A 216 8.29 7.61 5.05
CA ILE A 216 9.67 7.37 5.48
C ILE A 216 9.93 5.87 5.64
N GLY A 217 9.09 5.17 6.40
CA GLY A 217 9.31 3.75 6.71
C GLY A 217 9.21 2.86 5.49
N LEU A 218 8.16 3.02 4.69
CA LEU A 218 8.00 2.28 3.44
C LEU A 218 9.08 2.66 2.43
N GLY A 219 9.44 3.95 2.33
CA GLY A 219 10.51 4.42 1.46
C GLY A 219 11.84 3.74 1.74
N ILE A 220 12.25 3.67 3.01
CA ILE A 220 13.50 2.99 3.42
C ILE A 220 13.46 1.49 3.07
N ILE A 221 12.36 0.80 3.36
CA ILE A 221 12.23 -0.65 3.14
C ILE A 221 12.16 -0.97 1.65
N LEU A 222 11.28 -0.29 0.91
CA LEU A 222 11.07 -0.53 -0.52
C LEU A 222 12.30 -0.18 -1.37
N ASN A 223 13.04 0.88 -1.01
CA ASN A 223 14.27 1.27 -1.71
C ASN A 223 15.38 0.21 -1.59
N GLN A 224 15.34 -0.65 -0.59
CA GLN A 224 16.23 -1.81 -0.46
C GLN A 224 15.77 -3.02 -1.32
N GLY A 225 14.70 -2.88 -2.07
CA GLY A 225 14.10 -3.97 -2.83
C GLY A 225 13.40 -5.01 -1.96
N ILE A 226 12.86 -4.59 -0.81
CA ILE A 226 12.15 -5.43 0.16
C ILE A 226 10.67 -5.05 0.16
N GLY A 227 9.76 -6.03 0.13
CA GLY A 227 8.31 -5.84 0.23
C GLY A 227 7.56 -6.19 -1.03
N ASP A 228 6.57 -7.06 -0.88
CA ASP A 228 5.73 -7.61 -1.96
C ASP A 228 4.28 -7.13 -1.84
N THR A 229 3.87 -6.77 -0.64
CA THR A 229 2.60 -6.06 -0.38
C THR A 229 2.83 -4.97 0.66
N ILE A 230 2.10 -3.86 0.53
CA ILE A 230 2.20 -2.74 1.48
C ILE A 230 0.84 -2.43 2.11
N ARG A 231 0.89 -1.85 3.32
CA ARG A 231 -0.25 -1.19 3.93
C ARG A 231 0.18 0.09 4.63
N VAL A 232 -0.40 1.20 4.24
CA VAL A 232 -0.43 2.43 5.03
C VAL A 232 -1.51 2.28 6.09
N SER A 233 -1.23 2.63 7.36
CA SER A 233 -2.18 2.49 8.47
C SER A 233 -2.44 3.86 9.08
N LEU A 234 -3.63 4.40 8.87
CA LEU A 234 -4.02 5.73 9.31
C LEU A 234 -5.21 5.68 10.27
N THR A 235 -5.25 6.63 11.20
CA THR A 235 -6.46 6.90 11.97
C THR A 235 -7.38 7.80 11.14
N GLY A 236 -8.31 7.19 10.38
CA GLY A 236 -9.21 7.91 9.46
C GLY A 236 -9.90 6.99 8.46
N ASN A 237 -10.43 7.58 7.37
CA ASN A 237 -11.04 6.83 6.29
C ASN A 237 -9.97 5.98 5.56
N PRO A 238 -10.18 4.65 5.40
CA PRO A 238 -9.22 3.76 4.74
C PRO A 238 -8.94 4.09 3.27
N VAL A 239 -9.80 4.84 2.59
CA VAL A 239 -9.55 5.35 1.22
C VAL A 239 -8.27 6.20 1.17
N ASN A 240 -8.01 6.99 2.21
CA ASN A 240 -6.78 7.78 2.32
C ASN A 240 -5.53 6.89 2.43
N GLU A 241 -5.63 5.68 3.00
CA GLU A 241 -4.53 4.71 3.05
C GLU A 241 -4.13 4.28 1.63
N ILE A 242 -5.13 4.06 0.76
CA ILE A 242 -4.90 3.64 -0.64
C ILE A 242 -4.26 4.79 -1.45
N ALA A 243 -4.79 6.01 -1.34
CA ALA A 243 -4.22 7.17 -2.02
C ALA A 243 -2.75 7.39 -1.62
N SER A 244 -2.46 7.32 -0.32
CA SER A 244 -1.10 7.44 0.21
C SER A 244 -0.18 6.31 -0.26
N ALA A 245 -0.67 5.06 -0.28
CA ALA A 245 0.09 3.90 -0.74
C ALA A 245 0.43 4.01 -2.24
N LYS A 246 -0.54 4.40 -3.07
CA LYS A 246 -0.33 4.68 -4.51
C LYS A 246 0.76 5.74 -4.68
N GLN A 247 0.65 6.86 -3.97
CA GLN A 247 1.62 7.97 -4.07
C GLN A 247 3.03 7.53 -3.65
N ILE A 248 3.18 6.78 -2.57
CA ILE A 248 4.48 6.26 -2.13
C ILE A 248 5.10 5.36 -3.21
N LEU A 249 4.32 4.43 -3.79
CA LEU A 249 4.81 3.54 -4.84
C LEU A 249 5.19 4.30 -6.13
N LYS A 250 4.38 5.29 -6.53
CA LYS A 250 4.68 6.15 -7.69
C LYS A 250 5.97 6.95 -7.46
N THR A 251 6.11 7.62 -6.31
CA THR A 251 7.29 8.42 -5.96
C THR A 251 8.58 7.58 -5.96
N LEU A 252 8.49 6.29 -5.68
CA LEU A 252 9.63 5.36 -5.72
C LEU A 252 9.83 4.69 -7.09
N GLY A 253 9.01 5.02 -8.11
CA GLY A 253 9.06 4.36 -9.43
C GLY A 253 8.66 2.89 -9.42
N LEU A 254 7.95 2.43 -8.37
CA LEU A 254 7.53 1.03 -8.17
C LEU A 254 6.11 0.75 -8.68
N ARG A 255 5.38 1.78 -9.08
CA ARG A 255 4.07 1.70 -9.70
C ARG A 255 4.00 2.69 -10.84
N LYS A 256 3.61 2.21 -12.01
CA LYS A 256 3.33 3.04 -13.19
C LYS A 256 1.87 3.45 -13.24
N GLY A 257 1.59 4.42 -14.10
CA GLY A 257 0.25 4.93 -14.36
C GLY A 257 -0.16 6.09 -13.44
N GLY A 258 -1.09 6.89 -13.98
CA GLY A 258 -1.55 8.14 -13.42
C GLY A 258 -0.57 9.29 -13.64
N VAL A 259 -1.08 10.49 -13.50
CA VAL A 259 -0.33 11.73 -13.71
C VAL A 259 0.47 12.09 -12.46
N GLU A 260 1.78 12.26 -12.59
CA GLU A 260 2.64 12.85 -11.55
C GLU A 260 2.57 14.38 -11.67
N VAL A 261 2.15 15.08 -10.64
CA VAL A 261 2.17 16.54 -10.61
C VAL A 261 3.40 17.05 -9.87
N VAL A 262 4.17 17.91 -10.52
CA VAL A 262 5.27 18.66 -9.91
C VAL A 262 4.94 20.15 -9.92
N SER A 263 5.06 20.81 -8.78
CA SER A 263 4.84 22.24 -8.68
C SER A 263 6.02 22.92 -8.02
N CYS A 264 6.34 24.13 -8.46
CA CYS A 264 7.39 24.90 -7.80
C CYS A 264 6.90 25.43 -6.44
N PRO A 265 7.79 25.63 -5.47
CA PRO A 265 7.43 26.30 -4.22
C PRO A 265 7.08 27.76 -4.52
N THR A 266 6.10 28.31 -3.80
CA THR A 266 5.77 29.73 -3.89
C THR A 266 6.97 30.57 -3.48
N CYS A 267 7.33 31.55 -4.31
CA CYS A 267 8.42 32.48 -4.04
C CYS A 267 8.03 33.90 -4.48
N GLY A 268 8.89 34.88 -4.24
CA GLY A 268 8.62 36.30 -4.59
C GLY A 268 8.47 36.59 -6.10
N ARG A 269 8.67 35.60 -6.97
CA ARG A 269 8.45 35.70 -8.42
C ARG A 269 7.09 35.16 -8.87
N THR A 270 6.32 34.55 -7.98
CA THR A 270 4.98 34.02 -8.27
C THR A 270 4.03 35.20 -8.51
N ASN A 271 3.32 35.17 -9.64
CA ASN A 271 2.41 36.27 -10.06
C ASN A 271 0.95 35.77 -10.17
N ILE A 272 0.65 34.54 -9.84
CA ILE A 272 -0.66 33.91 -9.92
C ILE A 272 -1.02 33.24 -8.58
N ASP A 273 -2.27 32.84 -8.40
CA ASP A 273 -2.64 31.93 -7.32
C ASP A 273 -2.14 30.51 -7.62
N LEU A 274 -0.82 30.30 -7.43
CA LEU A 274 -0.19 29.01 -7.69
C LEU A 274 -0.74 27.91 -6.79
N ILE A 275 -1.05 28.22 -5.51
CA ILE A 275 -1.56 27.24 -4.56
C ILE A 275 -2.92 26.72 -5.02
N GLY A 276 -3.84 27.64 -5.36
CA GLY A 276 -5.15 27.29 -5.90
C GLY A 276 -5.03 26.48 -7.18
N LEU A 277 -4.24 26.97 -8.14
CA LEU A 277 -4.04 26.29 -9.42
C LEU A 277 -3.43 24.88 -9.28
N ALA A 278 -2.42 24.70 -8.43
CA ALA A 278 -1.82 23.39 -8.20
C ALA A 278 -2.81 22.40 -7.58
N ASN A 279 -3.60 22.82 -6.58
CA ASN A 279 -4.64 22.00 -5.98
C ASN A 279 -5.74 21.60 -7.00
N GLU A 280 -6.14 22.53 -7.89
CA GLU A 280 -7.10 22.25 -8.95
C GLU A 280 -6.53 21.27 -9.97
N VAL A 281 -5.26 21.41 -10.35
CA VAL A 281 -4.58 20.46 -11.24
C VAL A 281 -4.47 19.09 -10.58
N GLU A 282 -4.01 18.98 -9.32
CA GLU A 282 -3.93 17.71 -8.59
C GLU A 282 -5.29 16.98 -8.54
N LYS A 283 -6.37 17.74 -8.36
CA LYS A 283 -7.73 17.19 -8.37
C LYS A 283 -8.16 16.76 -9.77
N MET A 284 -7.90 17.58 -10.79
CA MET A 284 -8.26 17.30 -12.19
C MET A 284 -7.55 16.06 -12.74
N VAL A 285 -6.25 15.89 -12.45
CA VAL A 285 -5.47 14.78 -13.02
C VAL A 285 -5.88 13.40 -12.50
N THR A 286 -6.67 13.32 -11.43
CA THR A 286 -7.25 12.04 -10.99
C THR A 286 -8.22 11.44 -12.01
N GLU A 287 -8.74 12.23 -12.95
CA GLU A 287 -9.59 11.77 -14.05
C GLU A 287 -8.78 11.08 -15.17
N PHE A 288 -7.44 11.19 -15.15
CA PHE A 288 -6.50 10.68 -16.17
C PHE A 288 -5.55 9.63 -15.58
N ASP A 289 -6.05 8.73 -14.74
CA ASP A 289 -5.25 7.69 -14.06
C ASP A 289 -4.68 6.63 -15.03
N ASP A 290 -5.13 6.60 -16.28
CA ASP A 290 -4.63 5.76 -17.37
C ASP A 290 -3.37 6.32 -18.05
N LEU A 291 -3.09 7.62 -17.90
CA LEU A 291 -1.88 8.25 -18.41
C LEU A 291 -0.68 7.95 -17.48
N ASP A 292 0.51 7.81 -18.06
CA ASP A 292 1.79 7.65 -17.33
C ASP A 292 2.71 8.80 -17.69
N ILE A 293 2.37 10.00 -17.19
CA ILE A 293 3.02 11.26 -17.56
C ILE A 293 3.27 12.16 -16.36
N LYS A 294 4.17 13.11 -16.53
CA LYS A 294 4.50 14.15 -15.56
C LYS A 294 3.97 15.51 -16.00
N VAL A 295 3.18 16.15 -15.16
CA VAL A 295 2.61 17.49 -15.36
C VAL A 295 3.30 18.50 -14.44
N ALA A 296 3.78 19.61 -15.01
CA ALA A 296 4.39 20.70 -14.25
C ALA A 296 3.44 21.87 -14.05
N VAL A 297 3.37 22.41 -12.83
CA VAL A 297 2.60 23.64 -12.49
C VAL A 297 3.57 24.67 -11.91
N MET A 298 3.84 25.72 -12.69
CA MET A 298 4.87 26.71 -12.36
C MET A 298 4.28 28.11 -12.13
N GLY A 299 4.72 28.79 -11.09
CA GLY A 299 4.20 30.09 -10.66
C GLY A 299 4.79 31.29 -11.40
N CYS A 300 5.79 31.10 -12.26
CA CYS A 300 6.36 32.20 -13.06
C CYS A 300 6.90 31.71 -14.40
N VAL A 301 6.85 32.60 -15.40
CA VAL A 301 7.33 32.32 -16.76
C VAL A 301 8.87 32.40 -16.92
N VAL A 302 9.58 32.89 -15.89
CA VAL A 302 11.04 33.06 -15.96
C VAL A 302 11.78 31.75 -15.81
N ASN A 303 11.49 31.02 -14.73
CA ASN A 303 12.11 29.74 -14.46
C ASN A 303 11.21 28.55 -14.86
N GLY A 304 9.91 28.81 -15.07
CA GLY A 304 8.93 27.78 -15.38
C GLY A 304 9.33 26.82 -16.51
N PRO A 305 9.77 27.31 -17.68
CA PRO A 305 10.19 26.44 -18.76
C PRO A 305 11.40 25.57 -18.41
N GLY A 306 12.36 26.09 -17.63
CA GLY A 306 13.54 25.35 -17.19
C GLY A 306 13.20 24.28 -16.13
N GLU A 307 12.36 24.61 -15.18
CA GLU A 307 11.91 23.69 -14.12
C GLU A 307 10.92 22.64 -14.65
N ALA A 308 10.15 22.98 -15.70
CA ALA A 308 9.25 22.05 -16.39
C ALA A 308 9.93 21.17 -17.45
N LYS A 309 11.26 21.25 -17.62
CA LYS A 309 11.99 20.55 -18.68
C LYS A 309 11.86 19.04 -18.60
N GLU A 310 11.80 18.50 -17.37
CA GLU A 310 11.67 17.08 -17.09
C GLU A 310 10.18 16.59 -17.08
N ALA A 311 9.23 17.51 -17.31
CA ALA A 311 7.81 17.17 -17.41
C ALA A 311 7.40 17.00 -18.87
N ASP A 312 6.44 16.09 -19.10
CA ASP A 312 5.88 15.87 -20.44
C ASP A 312 5.08 17.05 -20.92
N ILE A 313 4.30 17.66 -20.00
CA ILE A 313 3.53 18.86 -20.24
C ILE A 313 3.50 19.73 -18.96
N GLY A 314 3.31 21.01 -19.11
CA GLY A 314 3.20 21.91 -17.96
C GLY A 314 2.56 23.24 -18.30
N ILE A 315 2.15 23.94 -17.25
CA ILE A 315 1.66 25.31 -17.32
C ILE A 315 2.51 26.20 -16.42
N ALA A 316 2.74 27.41 -16.86
CA ALA A 316 3.47 28.41 -16.07
C ALA A 316 2.71 29.74 -16.08
N GLY A 317 2.44 30.28 -14.90
CA GLY A 317 1.73 31.55 -14.75
C GLY A 317 2.61 32.79 -14.89
N GLY A 318 2.02 33.87 -15.37
CA GLY A 318 2.63 35.20 -15.46
C GLY A 318 1.60 36.27 -15.15
N LYS A 319 1.90 37.54 -15.34
CA LYS A 319 0.96 38.64 -15.06
C LYS A 319 -0.17 38.69 -16.09
N GLY A 320 -1.32 38.07 -15.75
CA GLY A 320 -2.51 38.00 -16.62
C GLY A 320 -2.35 37.08 -17.82
N GLU A 321 -1.22 36.49 -18.01
CA GLU A 321 -0.87 35.58 -19.10
C GLU A 321 -0.18 34.33 -18.53
N GLY A 322 -0.23 33.23 -19.28
CA GLY A 322 0.48 32.02 -18.94
C GLY A 322 1.06 31.33 -20.16
N LEU A 323 1.83 30.30 -19.92
CA LEU A 323 2.47 29.48 -20.93
C LEU A 323 2.03 28.02 -20.81
N LEU A 324 1.74 27.39 -21.94
CA LEU A 324 1.69 25.96 -22.08
C LEU A 324 3.06 25.49 -22.55
N ILE A 325 3.62 24.48 -21.86
CA ILE A 325 4.97 23.97 -22.07
C ILE A 325 4.85 22.47 -22.34
N LYS A 326 5.56 21.97 -23.36
CA LYS A 326 5.71 20.54 -23.62
C LYS A 326 7.19 20.20 -23.73
N LYS A 327 7.65 19.23 -22.94
CA LYS A 327 9.06 18.80 -22.93
C LYS A 327 10.05 19.97 -22.84
N GLY A 328 9.74 20.93 -21.96
CA GLY A 328 10.55 22.14 -21.72
C GLY A 328 10.46 23.23 -22.79
N GLN A 329 9.66 23.06 -23.83
CA GLN A 329 9.46 24.08 -24.89
C GLN A 329 8.13 24.78 -24.71
N VAL A 330 8.13 26.11 -24.84
CA VAL A 330 6.89 26.91 -24.84
C VAL A 330 6.17 26.68 -26.17
N VAL A 331 4.99 26.06 -26.10
CA VAL A 331 4.16 25.76 -27.29
C VAL A 331 3.05 26.76 -27.50
N ARG A 332 2.57 27.40 -26.40
CA ARG A 332 1.46 28.34 -26.51
C ARG A 332 1.50 29.35 -25.37
N LYS A 333 1.16 30.61 -25.68
CA LYS A 333 0.88 31.68 -24.73
C LYS A 333 -0.62 31.89 -24.69
N LEU A 334 -1.20 32.00 -23.50
CA LEU A 334 -2.64 32.07 -23.28
C LEU A 334 -2.97 32.93 -22.04
N PRO A 335 -4.23 33.41 -21.89
CA PRO A 335 -4.67 34.05 -20.68
C PRO A 335 -4.53 33.13 -19.47
N GLU A 336 -4.23 33.71 -18.30
CA GLU A 336 -4.12 32.94 -17.02
C GLU A 336 -5.38 32.12 -16.74
N SER A 337 -6.56 32.68 -17.01
CA SER A 337 -7.86 32.02 -16.83
C SER A 337 -8.08 30.77 -17.68
N GLU A 338 -7.30 30.58 -18.73
CA GLU A 338 -7.41 29.42 -19.63
C GLU A 338 -6.39 28.33 -19.35
N LEU A 339 -5.46 28.53 -18.39
CA LEU A 339 -4.39 27.56 -18.09
C LEU A 339 -4.92 26.17 -17.74
N LEU A 340 -5.88 26.09 -16.80
CA LEU A 340 -6.42 24.82 -16.32
C LEU A 340 -7.24 24.10 -17.41
N SER A 341 -8.12 24.82 -18.12
CA SER A 341 -8.94 24.24 -19.18
C SER A 341 -8.10 23.75 -20.35
N THR A 342 -7.08 24.52 -20.75
CA THR A 342 -6.16 24.12 -21.81
C THR A 342 -5.35 22.89 -21.42
N LEU A 343 -4.85 22.82 -20.18
CA LEU A 343 -4.16 21.64 -19.69
C LEU A 343 -5.06 20.40 -19.72
N ARG A 344 -6.33 20.55 -19.28
CA ARG A 344 -7.32 19.45 -19.32
C ARG A 344 -7.58 18.95 -20.73
N GLU A 345 -7.75 19.87 -21.70
CA GLU A 345 -7.94 19.53 -23.12
C GLU A 345 -6.72 18.75 -23.68
N GLU A 346 -5.52 19.21 -23.35
CA GLU A 346 -4.30 18.53 -23.79
C GLU A 346 -4.16 17.11 -23.20
N LEU A 347 -4.56 16.92 -21.94
CA LEU A 347 -4.55 15.60 -21.29
C LEU A 347 -5.63 14.68 -21.87
N ALA A 348 -6.83 15.20 -22.16
CA ALA A 348 -7.92 14.44 -22.75
C ALA A 348 -7.57 13.86 -24.14
N HIS A 349 -6.71 14.54 -24.89
CA HIS A 349 -6.26 14.12 -26.22
C HIS A 349 -4.80 13.64 -26.23
N TRP A 350 -4.27 13.23 -25.07
CA TRP A 350 -2.85 12.87 -24.96
C TRP A 350 -2.46 11.68 -25.82
N ASN A 351 -3.25 10.62 -25.78
CA ASN A 351 -2.98 9.40 -26.55
C ASN A 351 -3.23 9.57 -28.05
N ASP A 352 -4.15 10.46 -28.44
CA ASP A 352 -4.43 10.73 -29.86
C ASP A 352 -3.24 11.41 -30.59
N LYS A 353 -2.40 12.12 -29.83
CA LYS A 353 -1.23 12.86 -30.33
C LYS A 353 0.10 12.11 -30.21
N ALA A 354 0.10 10.92 -29.61
CA ALA A 354 1.30 10.09 -29.48
C ALA A 354 1.62 9.31 -30.76
N ASP A 355 0.67 9.25 -31.71
CA ASP A 355 0.80 8.56 -33.00
C ASP A 355 1.22 9.51 -34.16
N GLU A 356 1.46 10.80 -33.89
CA GLU A 356 2.05 11.78 -34.84
C GLU A 356 3.50 12.12 -34.45
#